data_bc140a989bdc3a9b9b9f55017e78fe47
#
_entry.id   bc140a989bdc3a9b9b9f55017e78fe47
#
_cell.length_a   1.000
_cell.length_b   1.000
_cell.length_c   1.000
_cell.angle_alpha   90.00
_cell.angle_beta   90.00
_cell.angle_gamma   90.00
#
_symmetry.space_group_name_H-M   'P 1'
#
loop_
_entity.id
_entity.type
_entity.pdbx_description
1 polymer ?
#
loop_
_entity_poly.entity_id
_entity_poly.type
_entity_poly.pdbx_seq_one_letter_code
_entity_poly.pdbx_strand_id
1 'polypeptide(L)'
;MTMDQLNAAKAAAAQEIEKLMAEVDNAALALKAKKSELKAAQKKLVALGKQEEAAAQAEAELKRQEEAKKVMAAFMESGKTLDEALEALK
;
A
#
# COMPACT_ATOMS: atom_id res chain seq x y z
N MET A 1 23.23 -0.93 -56.90
CA MET A 1 24.13 -1.37 -55.84
C MET A 1 25.07 -2.45 -56.32
N THR A 2 26.34 -2.33 -55.99
CA THR A 2 27.30 -3.39 -56.22
C THR A 2 27.15 -4.48 -55.19
N MET A 3 27.76 -5.66 -55.45
CA MET A 3 27.77 -6.76 -54.46
C MET A 3 28.45 -6.35 -53.16
N ASP A 4 29.52 -5.55 -53.27
CA ASP A 4 30.23 -5.05 -52.09
C ASP A 4 29.33 -4.13 -51.24
N GLN A 5 28.57 -3.27 -51.89
CA GLN A 5 27.61 -2.40 -51.21
C GLN A 5 26.48 -3.20 -50.53
N LEU A 6 25.98 -4.23 -51.22
CA LEU A 6 24.96 -5.11 -50.67
C LEU A 6 25.47 -5.89 -49.47
N ASN A 7 26.70 -6.41 -49.54
CA ASN A 7 27.31 -7.15 -48.45
C ASN A 7 27.54 -6.25 -47.24
N ALA A 8 27.97 -5.01 -47.45
CA ALA A 8 28.13 -4.03 -46.38
C ALA A 8 26.79 -3.68 -45.74
N ALA A 9 25.74 -3.50 -46.54
CA ALA A 9 24.39 -3.22 -46.08
C ALA A 9 23.83 -4.39 -45.24
N LYS A 10 24.05 -5.61 -45.69
CA LYS A 10 23.66 -6.83 -44.95
C LYS A 10 24.36 -6.92 -43.59
N ALA A 11 25.67 -6.66 -43.57
CA ALA A 11 26.46 -6.72 -42.33
C ALA A 11 25.97 -5.64 -41.36
N ALA A 12 25.71 -4.44 -41.83
CA ALA A 12 25.17 -3.35 -41.02
C ALA A 12 23.78 -3.71 -40.44
N ALA A 13 22.90 -4.26 -41.29
CA ALA A 13 21.58 -4.71 -40.87
C ALA A 13 21.65 -5.82 -39.82
N ALA A 14 22.57 -6.78 -40.00
CA ALA A 14 22.74 -7.86 -39.03
C ALA A 14 23.22 -7.33 -37.68
N GLN A 15 24.13 -6.36 -37.66
CA GLN A 15 24.57 -5.74 -36.43
C GLN A 15 23.45 -4.94 -35.73
N GLU A 16 22.65 -4.25 -36.52
CA GLU A 16 21.49 -3.53 -35.99
C GLU A 16 20.47 -4.47 -35.37
N ILE A 17 20.21 -5.62 -36.01
CA ILE A 17 19.33 -6.67 -35.46
C ILE A 17 19.86 -7.18 -34.12
N GLU A 18 21.15 -7.50 -34.02
CA GLU A 18 21.75 -7.94 -32.76
C GLU A 18 21.59 -6.91 -31.67
N LYS A 19 21.83 -5.66 -31.98
CA LYS A 19 21.68 -4.54 -31.05
C LYS A 19 20.25 -4.42 -30.57
N LEU A 20 19.29 -4.45 -31.48
CA LEU A 20 17.87 -4.35 -31.16
C LEU A 20 17.40 -5.55 -30.34
N MET A 21 17.88 -6.76 -30.63
CA MET A 21 17.56 -7.95 -29.85
C MET A 21 18.05 -7.81 -28.41
N ALA A 22 19.25 -7.29 -28.21
CA ALA A 22 19.80 -7.05 -26.88
C ALA A 22 18.97 -5.99 -26.13
N GLU A 23 18.58 -4.94 -26.81
CA GLU A 23 17.74 -3.89 -26.23
C GLU A 23 16.36 -4.42 -25.83
N VAL A 24 15.76 -5.27 -26.64
CA VAL A 24 14.48 -5.92 -26.34
C VAL A 24 14.61 -6.82 -25.12
N ASP A 25 15.67 -7.62 -25.05
CA ASP A 25 15.91 -8.51 -23.90
C ASP A 25 16.09 -7.68 -22.62
N ASN A 26 16.86 -6.60 -22.67
CA ASN A 26 17.06 -5.72 -21.53
C ASN A 26 15.76 -5.04 -21.10
N ALA A 27 14.95 -4.61 -22.06
CA ALA A 27 13.64 -4.01 -21.80
C ALA A 27 12.70 -5.02 -21.13
N ALA A 28 12.71 -6.27 -21.58
CA ALA A 28 11.91 -7.35 -20.98
C ALA A 28 12.32 -7.62 -19.53
N LEU A 29 13.61 -7.62 -19.24
CA LEU A 29 14.12 -7.78 -17.87
C LEU A 29 13.73 -6.59 -16.99
N ALA A 30 13.86 -5.38 -17.51
CA ALA A 30 13.47 -4.18 -16.79
C ALA A 30 11.96 -4.17 -16.50
N LEU A 31 11.14 -4.57 -17.46
CA LEU A 31 9.69 -4.68 -17.28
C LEU A 31 9.34 -5.70 -16.21
N LYS A 32 10.00 -6.86 -16.22
CA LYS A 32 9.78 -7.90 -15.21
C LYS A 32 10.12 -7.38 -13.80
N ALA A 33 11.24 -6.66 -13.66
CA ALA A 33 11.62 -6.06 -12.40
C ALA A 33 10.59 -5.03 -11.92
N LYS A 34 10.10 -4.17 -12.83
CA LYS A 34 9.07 -3.18 -12.49
C LYS A 34 7.75 -3.81 -12.10
N LYS A 35 7.35 -4.90 -12.74
CA LYS A 35 6.15 -5.65 -12.35
C LYS A 35 6.28 -6.22 -10.95
N SER A 36 7.46 -6.73 -10.59
CA SER A 36 7.73 -7.22 -9.22
C SER A 36 7.66 -6.11 -8.20
N GLU A 37 8.25 -4.95 -8.50
CA GLU A 37 8.19 -3.76 -7.64
C GLU A 37 6.76 -3.28 -7.44
N LEU A 38 5.97 -3.25 -8.52
CA LEU A 38 4.56 -2.86 -8.47
C LEU A 38 3.78 -3.80 -7.56
N LYS A 39 3.97 -5.09 -7.71
CA LYS A 39 3.28 -6.10 -6.89
C LYS A 39 3.64 -5.95 -5.42
N ALA A 40 4.92 -5.71 -5.12
CA ALA A 40 5.37 -5.48 -3.75
C ALA A 40 4.76 -4.20 -3.15
N ALA A 41 4.71 -3.13 -3.95
CA ALA A 41 4.10 -1.87 -3.52
C ALA A 41 2.60 -2.02 -3.27
N GLN A 42 1.90 -2.77 -4.10
CA GLN A 42 0.47 -3.04 -3.91
C GLN A 42 0.21 -3.82 -2.62
N LYS A 43 1.03 -4.83 -2.32
CA LYS A 43 0.94 -5.58 -1.05
C LYS A 43 1.19 -4.68 0.15
N LYS A 44 2.17 -3.80 0.04
CA LYS A 44 2.49 -2.83 1.10
C LYS A 44 1.33 -1.88 1.36
N LEU A 45 0.70 -1.39 0.29
CA LEU A 45 -0.46 -0.51 0.41
C LEU A 45 -1.62 -1.19 1.13
N VAL A 46 -1.91 -2.44 0.80
CA VAL A 46 -2.96 -3.23 1.46
C VAL A 46 -2.63 -3.41 2.94
N ALA A 47 -1.38 -3.74 3.28
CA ALA A 47 -0.94 -3.91 4.66
C ALA A 47 -1.07 -2.62 5.47
N LEU A 48 -0.68 -1.48 4.87
CA LEU A 48 -0.82 -0.16 5.50
C LEU A 48 -2.28 0.22 5.72
N GLY A 49 -3.16 -0.11 4.77
CA GLY A 49 -4.61 0.09 4.92
C GLY A 49 -5.18 -0.68 6.10
N LYS A 50 -4.75 -1.92 6.31
CA LYS A 50 -5.16 -2.73 7.47
C LYS A 50 -4.64 -2.14 8.78
N GLN A 51 -3.41 -1.65 8.81
CA GLN A 51 -2.85 -0.99 9.98
C GLN A 51 -3.59 0.30 10.32
N GLU A 52 -3.94 1.08 9.30
CA GLU A 52 -4.72 2.31 9.45
C GLU A 52 -6.09 2.01 10.06
N GLU A 53 -6.78 0.99 9.55
CA GLU A 53 -8.07 0.56 10.07
C GLU A 53 -7.98 0.11 11.53
N ALA A 54 -6.96 -0.71 11.87
CA ALA A 54 -6.73 -1.15 13.22
C ALA A 54 -6.42 0.02 14.17
N ALA A 55 -5.62 0.99 13.72
CA ALA A 55 -5.31 2.19 14.49
C ALA A 55 -6.54 3.05 14.72
N ALA A 56 -7.40 3.19 13.71
CA ALA A 56 -8.64 3.96 13.82
C ALA A 56 -9.61 3.31 14.82
N GLN A 57 -9.71 1.98 14.80
CA GLN A 57 -10.54 1.23 15.76
C GLN A 57 -10.01 1.37 17.19
N ALA A 58 -8.68 1.29 17.37
CA ALA A 58 -8.05 1.45 18.68
C ALA A 58 -8.27 2.87 19.24
N GLU A 59 -8.17 3.89 18.41
CA GLU A 59 -8.41 5.27 18.77
C GLU A 59 -9.88 5.50 19.18
N ALA A 60 -10.81 4.95 18.42
CA ALA A 60 -12.24 5.04 18.72
C ALA A 60 -12.57 4.36 20.05
N GLU A 61 -11.99 3.20 20.33
CA GLU A 61 -12.17 2.48 21.58
C GLU A 61 -11.62 3.28 22.77
N LEU A 62 -10.45 3.88 22.60
CA LEU A 62 -9.84 4.71 23.65
C LEU A 62 -10.72 5.91 23.98
N LYS A 63 -11.24 6.60 22.98
CA LYS A 63 -12.18 7.73 23.17
C LYS A 63 -13.43 7.29 23.91
N ARG A 64 -13.98 6.14 23.57
CA ARG A 64 -15.17 5.59 24.22
C ARG A 64 -14.90 5.31 25.70
N GLN A 65 -13.74 4.74 26.04
CA GLN A 65 -13.33 4.49 27.41
C GLN A 65 -13.16 5.79 28.20
N GLU A 66 -12.56 6.80 27.59
CA GLU A 66 -12.39 8.12 28.23
C GLU A 66 -13.72 8.80 28.51
N GLU A 67 -14.65 8.74 27.57
CA GLU A 67 -16.01 9.28 27.74
C GLU A 67 -16.75 8.54 28.84
N ALA A 68 -16.65 7.23 28.90
CA ALA A 68 -17.25 6.42 29.97
C ALA A 68 -16.71 6.81 31.34
N LYS A 69 -15.40 7.04 31.46
CA LYS A 69 -14.78 7.52 32.69
C LYS A 69 -15.29 8.88 33.11
N LYS A 70 -15.48 9.79 32.18
CA LYS A 70 -16.04 11.12 32.44
C LYS A 70 -17.48 11.05 32.97
N VAL A 71 -18.29 10.20 32.37
CA VAL A 71 -19.67 9.98 32.78
C VAL A 71 -19.71 9.43 34.20
N MET A 72 -18.89 8.43 34.50
CA MET A 72 -18.79 7.86 35.86
C MET A 72 -18.34 8.90 36.90
N ALA A 73 -17.34 9.71 36.56
CA ALA A 73 -16.87 10.76 37.44
C ALA A 73 -17.97 11.78 37.72
N ALA A 74 -18.74 12.17 36.71
CA ALA A 74 -19.85 13.11 36.86
C ALA A 74 -20.94 12.54 37.79
N PHE A 75 -21.26 11.26 37.69
CA PHE A 75 -22.21 10.59 38.58
C PHE A 75 -21.69 10.60 40.01
N MET A 76 -20.41 10.30 40.22
CA MET A 76 -19.80 10.29 41.56
C MET A 76 -19.76 11.68 42.20
N GLU A 77 -19.46 12.71 41.41
CA GLU A 77 -19.47 14.11 41.85
C GLU A 77 -20.86 14.59 42.22
N SER A 78 -21.90 14.11 41.53
CA SER A 78 -23.28 14.46 41.84
C SER A 78 -23.81 13.83 43.14
N GLY A 79 -23.00 12.97 43.77
CA GLY A 79 -23.38 12.27 45.03
C GLY A 79 -24.33 11.11 44.80
N LYS A 80 -24.56 10.72 43.56
CA LYS A 80 -25.39 9.55 43.26
C LYS A 80 -24.62 8.26 43.46
N THR A 81 -25.29 7.24 43.98
CA THR A 81 -24.72 5.91 44.11
C THR A 81 -24.77 5.18 42.77
N LEU A 82 -24.04 4.07 42.66
CA LEU A 82 -24.08 3.22 41.50
C LEU A 82 -25.51 2.71 41.23
N ASP A 83 -26.24 2.37 42.29
CA ASP A 83 -27.62 1.90 42.18
C ASP A 83 -28.56 2.98 41.59
N GLU A 84 -28.40 4.21 42.02
CA GLU A 84 -29.14 5.36 41.48
C GLU A 84 -28.79 5.58 40.00
N ALA A 85 -27.54 5.45 39.63
CA ALA A 85 -27.10 5.57 38.26
C ALA A 85 -27.71 4.46 37.36
N LEU A 86 -27.77 3.24 37.86
CA LEU A 86 -28.41 2.11 37.16
C LEU A 86 -29.90 2.30 37.03
N GLU A 87 -30.56 2.84 38.04
CA GLU A 87 -31.99 3.19 37.96
C GLU A 87 -32.25 4.24 36.87
N ALA A 88 -31.40 5.25 36.76
CA ALA A 88 -31.53 6.29 35.76
C ALA A 88 -31.41 5.76 34.32
N LEU A 89 -30.72 4.64 34.13
CA LEU A 89 -30.52 4.01 32.80
C LEU A 89 -31.67 3.08 32.39
N LYS A 90 -32.61 2.78 33.27
CA LYS A 90 -33.75 1.91 32.95
C LYS A 90 -34.81 2.63 32.11
#